data_b731c93d94a815b36b56d8338fee3e01
#
_entry.id   b731c93d94a815b36b56d8338fee3e01
#
_cell.length_a   1.000
_cell.length_b   1.000
_cell.length_c   1.000
_cell.angle_alpha   90.00
_cell.angle_beta   90.00
_cell.angle_gamma   90.00
#
_symmetry.space_group_name_H-M   'P 1'
#
loop_
_entity.id
_entity.type
_entity.pdbx_description
1 polymer ?
#
loop_
_entity_poly.entity_id
_entity_poly.type
_entity_poly.pdbx_seq_one_letter_code
_entity_poly.pdbx_strand_id
1 'polypeptide(L)'
;MNILVTGANGQLGNELRLLSKGAGHHFIFTDVNSVPGQETVYLDVTDLGTIRIICDSENVDAIINCAAYTNVDMAEEDKDMADLLNRKAPGNLAAAARERGITLIHISTDYIFSGDGFEPIREDAVPSPRSHYGKTKLAGEKAIQESGCDYIILRTAWMYSPFGKNFVKTIHHLTEVNDTLKVVYDQVGTPTYAADLAAVILHIIDSGKLSQKGVYNYTDEGVLSWYDFAVEICSLSGHRCAIRPCRSSEFPSKVRRPHYSVLDKTLIQKTFGIKIPYWRDSLKACMERL
;
A
#
# COMPACT_ATOMS: atom_id res chain seq x y z
N MET A 1 16.34 -1.78 17.10
CA MET A 1 16.40 -0.75 16.05
C MET A 1 15.36 0.32 16.35
N ASN A 2 15.66 1.57 15.97
CA ASN A 2 14.72 2.69 15.97
C ASN A 2 14.16 2.85 14.55
N ILE A 3 12.86 2.68 14.38
CA ILE A 3 12.20 2.60 13.07
C ILE A 3 11.25 3.77 12.91
N LEU A 4 11.52 4.64 11.95
CA LEU A 4 10.64 5.75 11.59
C LEU A 4 9.53 5.26 10.66
N VAL A 5 8.27 5.46 11.03
CA VAL A 5 7.09 5.13 10.21
C VAL A 5 6.38 6.42 9.82
N THR A 6 6.29 6.72 8.52
CA THR A 6 5.57 7.89 8.01
C THR A 6 4.17 7.49 7.53
N GLY A 7 3.21 8.42 7.55
CA GLY A 7 1.82 8.10 7.21
C GLY A 7 1.19 7.12 8.21
N ALA A 8 1.58 7.25 9.49
CA ALA A 8 1.28 6.30 10.55
C ALA A 8 -0.22 6.19 10.88
N ASN A 9 -1.01 7.20 10.54
CA ASN A 9 -2.47 7.21 10.77
C ASN A 9 -3.26 6.66 9.58
N GLY A 10 -2.57 6.23 8.51
CA GLY A 10 -3.15 5.52 7.37
C GLY A 10 -3.45 4.04 7.65
N GLN A 11 -3.92 3.30 6.64
CA GLN A 11 -4.27 1.88 6.76
C GLN A 11 -3.08 1.03 7.26
N LEU A 12 -1.98 1.05 6.51
CA LEU A 12 -0.78 0.27 6.83
C LEU A 12 -0.09 0.75 8.10
N GLY A 13 -0.01 2.07 8.32
CA GLY A 13 0.59 2.64 9.52
C GLY A 13 -0.12 2.20 10.81
N ASN A 14 -1.45 2.14 10.81
CA ASN A 14 -2.21 1.62 11.94
C ASN A 14 -1.98 0.12 12.18
N GLU A 15 -1.89 -0.70 11.13
CA GLU A 15 -1.57 -2.13 11.26
C GLU A 15 -0.15 -2.36 11.79
N LEU A 16 0.83 -1.59 11.31
CA LEU A 16 2.19 -1.58 11.86
C LEU A 16 2.19 -1.20 13.34
N ARG A 17 1.40 -0.18 13.74
CA ARG A 17 1.27 0.25 15.14
C ARG A 17 0.70 -0.85 16.04
N LEU A 18 -0.25 -1.64 15.55
CA LEU A 18 -0.81 -2.77 16.30
C LEU A 18 0.20 -3.91 16.45
N LEU A 19 0.85 -4.29 15.35
CA LEU A 19 1.79 -5.41 15.33
C LEU A 19 3.11 -5.09 16.03
N SER A 20 3.53 -3.82 16.07
CA SER A 20 4.77 -3.40 16.74
C SER A 20 4.74 -3.56 18.27
N LYS A 21 3.56 -3.70 18.89
CA LYS A 21 3.42 -3.83 20.36
C LYS A 21 4.10 -5.06 20.97
N GLY A 22 4.57 -6.01 20.18
CA GLY A 22 5.32 -7.18 20.64
C GLY A 22 6.70 -7.29 20.00
N ALA A 23 7.06 -6.34 19.11
CA ALA A 23 8.32 -6.35 18.41
C ALA A 23 9.47 -5.83 19.30
N GLY A 24 10.67 -6.40 19.13
CA GLY A 24 11.88 -5.98 19.85
C GLY A 24 12.49 -4.68 19.33
N HIS A 25 11.70 -3.79 18.72
CA HIS A 25 12.14 -2.54 18.10
C HIS A 25 11.38 -1.34 18.68
N HIS A 26 12.00 -0.16 18.61
CA HIS A 26 11.35 1.08 18.94
C HIS A 26 10.80 1.74 17.70
N PHE A 27 9.49 2.02 17.64
CA PHE A 27 8.82 2.61 16.49
C PHE A 27 8.44 4.06 16.77
N ILE A 28 8.88 4.97 15.89
CA ILE A 28 8.51 6.38 15.88
C ILE A 28 7.43 6.56 14.81
N PHE A 29 6.17 6.66 15.24
CA PHE A 29 5.03 6.83 14.35
C PHE A 29 4.80 8.30 14.04
N THR A 30 4.87 8.67 12.75
CA THR A 30 4.77 10.07 12.31
C THR A 30 3.69 10.28 11.25
N ASP A 31 3.02 11.42 11.33
CA ASP A 31 1.99 11.85 10.37
C ASP A 31 1.84 13.38 10.44
N VAL A 32 1.23 13.99 9.42
CA VAL A 32 0.84 15.41 9.43
C VAL A 32 -0.46 15.64 10.22
N ASN A 33 -1.25 14.59 10.45
CA ASN A 33 -2.49 14.63 11.18
C ASN A 33 -2.32 13.95 12.54
N SER A 34 -2.91 14.51 13.57
CA SER A 34 -3.06 13.85 14.88
C SER A 34 -4.38 13.10 14.96
N VAL A 35 -4.38 11.95 15.65
CA VAL A 35 -5.58 11.19 15.96
C VAL A 35 -5.72 11.10 17.49
N PRO A 36 -6.85 11.52 18.09
CA PRO A 36 -7.04 11.45 19.53
C PRO A 36 -6.80 10.02 20.07
N GLY A 37 -6.01 9.92 21.13
CA GLY A 37 -5.67 8.64 21.78
C GLY A 37 -4.57 7.82 21.06
N GLN A 38 -3.97 8.36 19.99
CA GLN A 38 -2.80 7.76 19.35
C GLN A 38 -1.58 8.67 19.50
N GLU A 39 -0.48 8.11 19.98
CA GLU A 39 0.80 8.80 20.01
C GLU A 39 1.36 8.90 18.58
N THR A 40 1.47 10.12 18.07
CA THR A 40 1.95 10.41 16.70
C THR A 40 2.80 11.67 16.75
N VAL A 41 4.03 11.57 16.30
CA VAL A 41 4.95 12.71 16.14
C VAL A 41 4.60 13.42 14.83
N TYR A 42 4.51 14.75 14.87
CA TYR A 42 4.28 15.52 13.64
C TYR A 42 5.48 15.43 12.70
N LEU A 43 5.24 15.05 11.45
CA LEU A 43 6.24 15.06 10.38
C LEU A 43 5.56 15.32 9.04
N ASP A 44 5.96 16.42 8.39
CA ASP A 44 5.70 16.64 6.96
C ASP A 44 6.85 16.04 6.14
N VAL A 45 6.58 14.95 5.41
CA VAL A 45 7.56 14.26 4.56
C VAL A 45 8.01 15.07 3.35
N THR A 46 7.40 16.23 3.10
CA THR A 46 7.82 17.16 2.05
C THR A 46 8.95 18.08 2.51
N ASP A 47 9.20 18.16 3.83
CA ASP A 47 10.28 18.93 4.44
C ASP A 47 11.48 18.03 4.80
N LEU A 48 12.49 18.03 3.95
CA LEU A 48 13.74 17.28 4.17
C LEU A 48 14.47 17.72 5.46
N GLY A 49 14.37 18.99 5.84
CA GLY A 49 14.99 19.50 7.06
C GLY A 49 14.43 18.84 8.31
N THR A 50 13.10 18.79 8.41
CA THR A 50 12.40 18.12 9.53
C THR A 50 12.66 16.62 9.55
N ILE A 51 12.69 15.94 8.38
CA ILE A 51 13.05 14.51 8.30
C ILE A 51 14.44 14.27 8.91
N ARG A 52 15.45 15.08 8.54
CA ARG A 52 16.81 14.96 9.08
C ARG A 52 16.84 15.13 10.60
N ILE A 53 16.16 16.16 11.13
CA ILE A 53 16.09 16.44 12.56
C ILE A 53 15.53 15.22 13.32
N ILE A 54 14.42 14.65 12.87
CA ILE A 54 13.82 13.47 13.51
C ILE A 54 14.75 12.27 13.39
N CYS A 55 15.30 12.01 12.22
CA CYS A 55 16.26 10.92 12.05
C CYS A 55 17.48 11.04 12.97
N ASP A 56 17.97 12.27 13.24
CA ASP A 56 19.08 12.52 14.14
C ASP A 56 18.70 12.37 15.61
N SER A 57 17.60 13.02 16.02
CA SER A 57 17.17 13.02 17.42
C SER A 57 16.77 11.64 17.93
N GLU A 58 16.14 10.82 17.07
CA GLU A 58 15.65 9.48 17.42
C GLU A 58 16.66 8.37 17.06
N ASN A 59 17.83 8.71 16.52
CA ASN A 59 18.85 7.74 16.05
C ASN A 59 18.21 6.64 15.17
N VAL A 60 17.49 7.05 14.12
CA VAL A 60 16.73 6.15 13.23
C VAL A 60 17.66 5.19 12.50
N ASP A 61 17.33 3.89 12.54
CA ASP A 61 18.05 2.79 11.88
C ASP A 61 17.39 2.33 10.57
N ALA A 62 16.09 2.60 10.40
CA ALA A 62 15.34 2.29 9.17
C ALA A 62 14.11 3.19 9.05
N ILE A 63 13.66 3.42 7.80
CA ILE A 63 12.46 4.20 7.51
C ILE A 63 11.44 3.31 6.80
N ILE A 64 10.17 3.34 7.26
CA ILE A 64 9.02 2.74 6.56
C ILE A 64 8.14 3.88 6.06
N ASN A 65 8.10 4.09 4.75
CA ASN A 65 7.26 5.12 4.15
C ASN A 65 5.89 4.58 3.74
N CYS A 66 4.88 4.85 4.57
CA CYS A 66 3.46 4.60 4.28
C CYS A 66 2.71 5.86 3.80
N ALA A 67 3.37 7.04 3.83
CA ALA A 67 2.77 8.28 3.38
C ALA A 67 2.70 8.31 1.84
N ALA A 68 1.53 8.64 1.30
CA ALA A 68 1.30 8.79 -0.13
C ALA A 68 -0.01 9.54 -0.43
N TYR A 69 -0.08 10.15 -1.60
CA TYR A 69 -1.35 10.59 -2.19
C TYR A 69 -2.02 9.38 -2.86
N THR A 70 -3.07 8.83 -2.27
CA THR A 70 -3.67 7.55 -2.69
C THR A 70 -5.00 7.67 -3.44
N ASN A 71 -5.58 8.88 -3.53
CA ASN A 71 -6.82 9.10 -4.26
C ASN A 71 -6.54 9.15 -5.77
N VAL A 72 -6.76 8.02 -6.44
CA VAL A 72 -6.44 7.83 -7.87
C VAL A 72 -7.20 8.81 -8.76
N ASP A 73 -8.50 9.01 -8.50
CA ASP A 73 -9.35 9.88 -9.32
C ASP A 73 -9.01 11.37 -9.10
N MET A 74 -8.76 11.77 -7.85
CA MET A 74 -8.36 13.16 -7.52
C MET A 74 -6.94 13.49 -7.97
N ALA A 75 -6.05 12.51 -8.13
CA ALA A 75 -4.70 12.75 -8.65
C ALA A 75 -4.68 13.28 -10.09
N GLU A 76 -5.75 13.09 -10.87
CA GLU A 76 -5.88 13.69 -12.21
C GLU A 76 -6.17 15.20 -12.13
N GLU A 77 -6.75 15.67 -11.04
CA GLU A 77 -7.11 17.07 -10.79
C GLU A 77 -6.04 17.78 -9.95
N ASP A 78 -5.60 17.17 -8.86
CA ASP A 78 -4.61 17.70 -7.91
C ASP A 78 -3.20 17.12 -8.21
N LYS A 79 -2.69 17.43 -9.39
CA LYS A 79 -1.44 16.87 -9.91
C LYS A 79 -0.21 17.29 -9.11
N ASP A 80 -0.20 18.52 -8.63
CA ASP A 80 0.94 19.08 -7.89
C ASP A 80 1.08 18.39 -6.53
N MET A 81 -0.02 18.18 -5.81
CA MET A 81 0.01 17.48 -4.54
C MET A 81 0.33 15.99 -4.73
N ALA A 82 -0.21 15.35 -5.79
CA ALA A 82 0.14 13.97 -6.12
C ALA A 82 1.64 13.82 -6.43
N ASP A 83 2.24 14.76 -7.19
CA ASP A 83 3.68 14.77 -7.46
C ASP A 83 4.48 15.05 -6.19
N LEU A 84 4.06 16.00 -5.37
CA LEU A 84 4.73 16.36 -4.12
C LEU A 84 4.82 15.14 -3.18
N LEU A 85 3.70 14.46 -2.94
CA LEU A 85 3.63 13.35 -1.98
C LEU A 85 4.11 12.00 -2.55
N ASN A 86 3.98 11.77 -3.85
CA ASN A 86 4.35 10.48 -4.45
C ASN A 86 5.73 10.47 -5.10
N ARG A 87 6.32 11.63 -5.43
CA ARG A 87 7.67 11.72 -6.01
C ARG A 87 8.65 12.46 -5.12
N LYS A 88 8.36 13.73 -4.76
CA LYS A 88 9.32 14.56 -3.99
C LYS A 88 9.51 14.03 -2.58
N ALA A 89 8.45 13.70 -1.86
CA ALA A 89 8.54 13.19 -0.50
C ALA A 89 9.31 11.86 -0.39
N PRO A 90 9.08 10.84 -1.23
CA PRO A 90 9.93 9.65 -1.27
C PRO A 90 11.41 9.97 -1.58
N GLY A 91 11.67 10.93 -2.46
CA GLY A 91 13.03 11.42 -2.73
C GLY A 91 13.71 12.04 -1.51
N ASN A 92 12.96 12.83 -0.72
CA ASN A 92 13.48 13.41 0.54
C ASN A 92 13.82 12.33 1.56
N LEU A 93 12.93 11.34 1.74
CA LEU A 93 13.17 10.21 2.64
C LEU A 93 14.37 9.38 2.20
N ALA A 94 14.52 9.17 0.89
CA ALA A 94 15.67 8.47 0.32
C ALA A 94 16.99 9.25 0.50
N ALA A 95 16.96 10.58 0.37
CA ALA A 95 18.12 11.43 0.65
C ALA A 95 18.55 11.33 2.13
N ALA A 96 17.60 11.43 3.06
CA ALA A 96 17.87 11.26 4.48
C ALA A 96 18.39 9.84 4.82
N ALA A 97 17.80 8.81 4.20
CA ALA A 97 18.25 7.43 4.37
C ALA A 97 19.68 7.23 3.88
N ARG A 98 20.04 7.79 2.71
CA ARG A 98 21.40 7.73 2.16
C ARG A 98 22.43 8.41 3.06
N GLU A 99 22.14 9.61 3.53
CA GLU A 99 23.03 10.40 4.38
C GLU A 99 23.40 9.65 5.67
N ARG A 100 22.53 8.77 6.15
CA ARG A 100 22.70 7.98 7.37
C ARG A 100 23.14 6.54 7.13
N GLY A 101 23.15 6.08 5.88
CA GLY A 101 23.46 4.69 5.54
C GLY A 101 22.40 3.68 6.05
N ILE A 102 21.12 4.11 6.09
CA ILE A 102 19.99 3.29 6.55
C ILE A 102 19.08 2.89 5.40
N THR A 103 18.25 1.86 5.60
CA THR A 103 17.35 1.33 4.57
C THR A 103 15.99 2.05 4.59
N LEU A 104 15.50 2.42 3.40
CA LEU A 104 14.14 2.92 3.17
C LEU A 104 13.25 1.78 2.63
N ILE A 105 12.21 1.40 3.38
CA ILE A 105 11.13 0.55 2.90
C ILE A 105 10.02 1.47 2.37
N HIS A 106 9.67 1.36 1.09
CA HIS A 106 8.68 2.23 0.44
C HIS A 106 7.53 1.43 -0.18
N ILE A 107 6.30 1.89 0.03
CA ILE A 107 5.10 1.25 -0.54
C ILE A 107 4.76 1.87 -1.88
N SER A 108 4.76 1.05 -2.94
CA SER A 108 4.37 1.43 -4.30
C SER A 108 3.09 0.72 -4.74
N THR A 109 2.80 0.70 -6.04
CA THR A 109 1.50 0.29 -6.57
C THR A 109 1.60 -0.49 -7.88
N ASP A 110 0.60 -1.32 -8.16
CA ASP A 110 0.33 -1.95 -9.46
C ASP A 110 -0.03 -0.95 -10.58
N TYR A 111 -0.51 0.26 -10.23
CA TYR A 111 -0.87 1.31 -11.21
C TYR A 111 0.31 1.85 -12.03
N ILE A 112 1.53 1.43 -11.75
CA ILE A 112 2.70 1.70 -12.61
C ILE A 112 2.67 0.89 -13.91
N PHE A 113 1.84 -0.14 -14.00
CA PHE A 113 1.67 -0.98 -15.18
C PHE A 113 0.43 -0.59 -15.99
N SER A 114 0.39 -0.93 -17.29
CA SER A 114 -0.73 -0.59 -18.17
C SER A 114 -2.02 -1.33 -17.85
N GLY A 115 -1.91 -2.54 -17.31
CA GLY A 115 -3.03 -3.42 -17.04
C GLY A 115 -3.61 -4.11 -18.28
N ASP A 116 -2.88 -4.15 -19.40
CA ASP A 116 -3.35 -4.77 -20.67
C ASP A 116 -2.91 -6.25 -20.82
N GLY A 117 -2.23 -6.81 -19.80
CA GLY A 117 -1.75 -8.19 -19.80
C GLY A 117 -2.79 -9.20 -19.33
N PHE A 118 -2.37 -10.46 -19.28
CA PHE A 118 -3.13 -11.61 -18.75
C PHE A 118 -2.24 -12.60 -17.98
N GLU A 119 -0.95 -12.30 -17.84
CA GLU A 119 0.00 -13.06 -17.04
C GLU A 119 0.39 -12.31 -15.79
N PRO A 120 0.72 -12.99 -14.67
CA PRO A 120 1.20 -12.33 -13.46
C PRO A 120 2.39 -11.41 -13.74
N ILE A 121 2.28 -10.16 -13.31
CA ILE A 121 3.23 -9.10 -13.63
C ILE A 121 4.45 -9.21 -12.70
N ARG A 122 5.62 -9.44 -13.29
CA ARG A 122 6.89 -9.55 -12.57
C ARG A 122 7.46 -8.17 -12.25
N GLU A 123 8.40 -8.13 -11.31
CA GLU A 123 9.07 -6.88 -10.90
C GLU A 123 9.87 -6.23 -12.03
N ASP A 124 10.40 -7.02 -12.95
CA ASP A 124 11.19 -6.59 -14.13
C ASP A 124 10.33 -6.20 -15.35
N ALA A 125 8.99 -6.31 -15.25
CA ALA A 125 8.09 -5.87 -16.30
C ALA A 125 8.21 -4.36 -16.54
N VAL A 126 8.16 -3.95 -17.82
CA VAL A 126 8.33 -2.55 -18.23
C VAL A 126 7.14 -1.72 -17.72
N PRO A 127 7.37 -0.70 -16.85
CA PRO A 127 6.29 0.15 -16.37
C PRO A 127 5.69 0.99 -17.50
N SER A 128 4.36 1.10 -17.51
CA SER A 128 3.61 1.90 -18.48
C SER A 128 2.34 2.48 -17.85
N PRO A 129 2.48 3.42 -16.89
CA PRO A 129 1.35 3.96 -16.12
C PRO A 129 0.41 4.78 -17.00
N ARG A 130 -0.90 4.54 -16.86
CA ARG A 130 -1.95 5.23 -17.61
C ARG A 130 -2.60 6.39 -16.84
N SER A 131 -2.52 6.38 -15.51
CA SER A 131 -3.04 7.43 -14.63
C SER A 131 -1.94 8.37 -14.15
N HIS A 132 -2.31 9.58 -13.75
CA HIS A 132 -1.37 10.50 -13.10
C HIS A 132 -0.86 9.94 -11.77
N TYR A 133 -1.73 9.29 -10.99
CA TYR A 133 -1.33 8.57 -9.79
C TYR A 133 -0.20 7.56 -10.07
N GLY A 134 -0.39 6.67 -11.05
CA GLY A 134 0.64 5.69 -11.42
C GLY A 134 1.94 6.33 -11.89
N LYS A 135 1.86 7.44 -12.66
CA LYS A 135 3.04 8.19 -13.12
C LYS A 135 3.83 8.78 -11.95
N THR A 136 3.15 9.39 -10.98
CA THR A 136 3.81 9.99 -9.81
C THR A 136 4.40 8.94 -8.88
N LYS A 137 3.73 7.79 -8.68
CA LYS A 137 4.26 6.65 -7.92
C LYS A 137 5.52 6.07 -8.58
N LEU A 138 5.50 5.86 -9.89
CA LEU A 138 6.69 5.41 -10.64
C LEU A 138 7.84 6.41 -10.55
N ALA A 139 7.54 7.70 -10.62
CA ALA A 139 8.55 8.74 -10.45
C ALA A 139 9.17 8.73 -9.04
N GLY A 140 8.38 8.39 -8.01
CA GLY A 140 8.87 8.16 -6.65
C GLY A 140 9.81 6.95 -6.55
N GLU A 141 9.46 5.81 -7.17
CA GLU A 141 10.38 4.66 -7.23
C GLU A 141 11.72 5.05 -7.86
N LYS A 142 11.69 5.77 -8.99
CA LYS A 142 12.90 6.25 -9.66
C LYS A 142 13.72 7.21 -8.78
N ALA A 143 13.08 8.16 -8.10
CA ALA A 143 13.75 9.08 -7.20
C ALA A 143 14.47 8.34 -6.05
N ILE A 144 13.85 7.27 -5.50
CA ILE A 144 14.49 6.40 -4.50
C ILE A 144 15.70 5.68 -5.11
N GLN A 145 15.54 5.04 -6.27
CA GLN A 145 16.62 4.28 -6.94
C GLN A 145 17.81 5.17 -7.30
N GLU A 146 17.54 6.38 -7.81
CA GLU A 146 18.56 7.35 -8.21
C GLU A 146 19.26 8.01 -7.01
N SER A 147 18.66 8.00 -5.81
CA SER A 147 19.27 8.57 -4.60
C SER A 147 20.53 7.86 -4.16
N GLY A 148 20.66 6.55 -4.48
CA GLY A 148 21.75 5.69 -4.03
C GLY A 148 21.65 5.23 -2.57
N CYS A 149 20.49 5.39 -1.91
CA CYS A 149 20.24 4.77 -0.60
C CYS A 149 20.00 3.26 -0.74
N ASP A 150 20.09 2.53 0.35
CA ASP A 150 19.57 1.17 0.42
C ASP A 150 18.04 1.24 0.51
N TYR A 151 17.34 0.41 -0.30
CA TYR A 151 15.89 0.47 -0.38
C TYR A 151 15.26 -0.90 -0.59
N ILE A 152 14.03 -1.04 -0.07
CA ILE A 152 13.10 -2.12 -0.39
C ILE A 152 11.80 -1.44 -0.84
N ILE A 153 11.46 -1.55 -2.12
CA ILE A 153 10.20 -1.04 -2.66
C ILE A 153 9.23 -2.20 -2.73
N LEU A 154 8.07 -2.08 -2.06
CA LEU A 154 6.99 -3.07 -2.08
C LEU A 154 5.84 -2.54 -2.95
N ARG A 155 5.66 -3.10 -4.15
CA ARG A 155 4.52 -2.83 -5.00
C ARG A 155 3.35 -3.68 -4.53
N THR A 156 2.22 -3.03 -4.28
CA THR A 156 1.01 -3.69 -3.80
C THR A 156 -0.22 -3.25 -4.59
N ALA A 157 -1.35 -3.92 -4.39
CA ALA A 157 -2.61 -3.62 -5.07
C ALA A 157 -3.79 -3.74 -4.09
N TRP A 158 -4.87 -3.00 -4.31
CA TRP A 158 -6.17 -3.16 -3.66
C TRP A 158 -6.10 -3.25 -2.13
N MET A 159 -5.29 -2.38 -1.52
CA MET A 159 -5.08 -2.41 -0.07
C MET A 159 -6.35 -2.09 0.71
N TYR A 160 -6.63 -2.91 1.72
CA TYR A 160 -7.75 -2.74 2.64
C TYR A 160 -7.36 -3.05 4.09
N SER A 161 -8.13 -2.50 5.02
CA SER A 161 -8.00 -2.73 6.47
C SER A 161 -9.26 -2.26 7.19
N PRO A 162 -9.42 -2.50 8.51
CA PRO A 162 -10.44 -1.86 9.34
C PRO A 162 -10.29 -0.34 9.41
N PHE A 163 -9.08 0.19 9.12
CA PHE A 163 -8.75 1.61 9.20
C PHE A 163 -8.94 2.33 7.86
N GLY A 164 -9.14 3.66 7.94
CA GLY A 164 -9.25 4.51 6.76
C GLY A 164 -10.45 4.20 5.86
N LYS A 165 -10.42 4.73 4.65
CA LYS A 165 -11.42 4.48 3.60
C LYS A 165 -10.86 3.45 2.62
N ASN A 166 -11.63 2.42 2.29
CA ASN A 166 -11.25 1.39 1.32
C ASN A 166 -12.47 0.69 0.74
N PHE A 167 -12.24 -0.18 -0.23
CA PHE A 167 -13.31 -0.88 -0.94
C PHE A 167 -14.12 -1.81 -0.01
N VAL A 168 -13.47 -2.54 0.90
CA VAL A 168 -14.15 -3.47 1.82
C VAL A 168 -15.17 -2.72 2.67
N LYS A 169 -14.78 -1.63 3.32
CA LYS A 169 -15.69 -0.80 4.14
C LYS A 169 -16.80 -0.16 3.31
N THR A 170 -16.48 0.27 2.08
CA THR A 170 -17.46 0.84 1.17
C THR A 170 -18.51 -0.20 0.77
N ILE A 171 -18.11 -1.40 0.37
CA ILE A 171 -19.04 -2.47 -0.01
C ILE A 171 -19.82 -2.97 1.20
N HIS A 172 -19.18 -3.15 2.36
CA HIS A 172 -19.85 -3.52 3.60
C HIS A 172 -21.01 -2.55 3.90
N HIS A 173 -20.76 -1.24 3.89
CA HIS A 173 -21.80 -0.24 4.12
C HIS A 173 -22.87 -0.21 3.01
N LEU A 174 -22.46 -0.24 1.73
CA LEU A 174 -23.41 -0.17 0.62
C LEU A 174 -24.33 -1.41 0.57
N THR A 175 -23.85 -2.59 0.93
CA THR A 175 -24.65 -3.80 0.98
C THR A 175 -25.61 -3.86 2.18
N GLU A 176 -25.36 -3.08 3.22
CA GLU A 176 -26.27 -2.90 4.36
C GLU A 176 -27.52 -2.09 3.97
N VAL A 177 -27.34 -1.03 3.14
CA VAL A 177 -28.38 -0.02 2.86
C VAL A 177 -29.04 -0.17 1.49
N ASN A 178 -28.61 -1.11 0.64
CA ASN A 178 -29.17 -1.30 -0.70
C ASN A 178 -29.55 -2.76 -0.94
N ASP A 179 -30.67 -2.98 -1.64
CA ASP A 179 -31.12 -4.32 -2.05
C ASP A 179 -30.31 -4.87 -3.23
N THR A 180 -29.72 -4.00 -4.04
CA THR A 180 -28.94 -4.39 -5.23
C THR A 180 -27.78 -3.44 -5.43
N LEU A 181 -26.60 -4.00 -5.77
CA LEU A 181 -25.39 -3.24 -6.08
C LEU A 181 -24.74 -3.78 -7.36
N LYS A 182 -24.36 -2.91 -8.30
CA LYS A 182 -23.57 -3.28 -9.48
C LYS A 182 -22.09 -3.11 -9.19
N VAL A 183 -21.26 -4.11 -9.53
CA VAL A 183 -19.81 -4.08 -9.36
C VAL A 183 -19.11 -4.60 -10.60
N VAL A 184 -18.02 -3.97 -11.00
CA VAL A 184 -17.26 -4.33 -12.21
C VAL A 184 -16.60 -5.70 -12.06
N TYR A 185 -16.71 -6.56 -13.11
CA TYR A 185 -16.12 -7.89 -13.14
C TYR A 185 -14.95 -8.03 -14.12
N ASP A 186 -14.74 -7.02 -14.98
CA ASP A 186 -13.72 -6.99 -16.03
C ASP A 186 -12.42 -6.27 -15.59
N GLN A 187 -12.25 -6.10 -14.27
CA GLN A 187 -11.01 -5.67 -13.64
C GLN A 187 -10.57 -6.76 -12.66
N VAL A 188 -9.44 -7.39 -12.95
CA VAL A 188 -8.93 -8.57 -12.25
C VAL A 188 -7.60 -8.24 -11.58
N GLY A 189 -7.47 -8.62 -10.33
CA GLY A 189 -6.28 -8.37 -9.52
C GLY A 189 -6.22 -9.25 -8.29
N THR A 190 -5.47 -8.83 -7.30
CA THR A 190 -5.42 -9.47 -6.00
C THR A 190 -5.44 -8.41 -4.90
N PRO A 191 -6.32 -8.51 -3.89
CA PRO A 191 -6.33 -7.59 -2.77
C PRO A 191 -5.13 -7.81 -1.84
N THR A 192 -4.84 -6.81 -1.04
CA THR A 192 -3.82 -6.85 0.00
C THR A 192 -4.42 -6.42 1.33
N TYR A 193 -4.47 -7.32 2.29
CA TYR A 193 -4.78 -6.96 3.67
C TYR A 193 -3.60 -6.23 4.29
N ALA A 194 -3.80 -5.02 4.76
CA ALA A 194 -2.71 -4.19 5.28
C ALA A 194 -2.01 -4.82 6.51
N ALA A 195 -2.70 -5.65 7.29
CA ALA A 195 -2.09 -6.38 8.41
C ALA A 195 -1.10 -7.44 7.92
N ASP A 196 -1.39 -8.13 6.81
CA ASP A 196 -0.48 -9.12 6.23
C ASP A 196 0.75 -8.44 5.63
N LEU A 197 0.57 -7.31 4.94
CA LEU A 197 1.71 -6.51 4.47
C LEU A 197 2.55 -5.97 5.63
N ALA A 198 1.93 -5.51 6.71
CA ALA A 198 2.62 -5.07 7.92
C ALA A 198 3.43 -6.21 8.55
N ALA A 199 2.86 -7.41 8.64
CA ALA A 199 3.56 -8.59 9.14
C ALA A 199 4.79 -8.96 8.28
N VAL A 200 4.67 -8.85 6.95
CA VAL A 200 5.79 -9.06 6.02
C VAL A 200 6.89 -8.01 6.21
N ILE A 201 6.54 -6.73 6.37
CA ILE A 201 7.51 -5.67 6.64
C ILE A 201 8.28 -5.95 7.95
N LEU A 202 7.57 -6.32 9.01
CA LEU A 202 8.21 -6.69 10.28
C LEU A 202 9.10 -7.94 10.13
N HIS A 203 8.64 -8.96 9.41
CA HIS A 203 9.46 -10.14 9.13
C HIS A 203 10.75 -9.81 8.36
N ILE A 204 10.70 -8.90 7.39
CA ILE A 204 11.90 -8.42 6.66
C ILE A 204 12.90 -7.79 7.63
N ILE A 205 12.42 -6.97 8.57
CA ILE A 205 13.23 -6.29 9.58
C ILE A 205 13.81 -7.30 10.57
N ASP A 206 12.99 -8.17 11.14
CA ASP A 206 13.37 -9.16 12.16
C ASP A 206 14.34 -10.22 11.61
N SER A 207 14.23 -10.56 10.33
CA SER A 207 15.12 -11.53 9.68
C SER A 207 16.53 -11.01 9.39
N GLY A 208 16.81 -9.72 9.66
CA GLY A 208 18.09 -9.08 9.35
C GLY A 208 18.36 -8.92 7.85
N LYS A 209 17.32 -9.00 7.01
CA LYS A 209 17.45 -8.98 5.54
C LYS A 209 17.22 -7.60 4.92
N LEU A 210 17.35 -6.51 5.67
CA LEU A 210 17.24 -5.15 5.14
C LEU A 210 18.26 -4.83 4.04
N SER A 211 19.39 -5.55 4.00
CA SER A 211 20.38 -5.44 2.93
C SER A 211 19.98 -6.06 1.60
N GLN A 212 18.87 -6.83 1.56
CA GLN A 212 18.30 -7.38 0.33
C GLN A 212 17.52 -6.28 -0.43
N LYS A 213 18.29 -5.27 -0.89
CA LYS A 213 17.73 -4.13 -1.59
C LYS A 213 17.13 -4.51 -2.95
N GLY A 214 16.02 -3.89 -3.33
CA GLY A 214 15.34 -4.13 -4.60
C GLY A 214 13.89 -3.73 -4.61
N VAL A 215 13.25 -4.09 -5.71
CA VAL A 215 11.81 -3.93 -5.91
C VAL A 215 11.16 -5.30 -5.79
N TYR A 216 10.08 -5.39 -5.05
CA TYR A 216 9.35 -6.63 -4.80
C TYR A 216 7.85 -6.38 -4.94
N ASN A 217 7.14 -7.38 -5.45
CA ASN A 217 5.70 -7.39 -5.49
C ASN A 217 5.13 -8.11 -4.26
N TYR A 218 4.10 -7.54 -3.65
CA TYR A 218 3.37 -8.18 -2.56
C TYR A 218 1.87 -7.88 -2.65
N THR A 219 1.07 -8.92 -2.73
CA THR A 219 -0.38 -8.97 -2.48
C THR A 219 -0.68 -10.28 -1.76
N ASP A 220 -1.90 -10.48 -1.27
CA ASP A 220 -2.33 -11.78 -0.79
C ASP A 220 -2.36 -12.81 -1.95
N GLU A 221 -2.51 -14.11 -1.67
CA GLU A 221 -2.63 -15.12 -2.74
C GLU A 221 -4.05 -15.17 -3.31
N GLY A 222 -4.14 -15.58 -4.58
CA GLY A 222 -5.39 -15.73 -5.33
C GLY A 222 -5.56 -14.66 -6.41
N VAL A 223 -6.58 -14.84 -7.24
CA VAL A 223 -6.93 -13.94 -8.36
C VAL A 223 -8.44 -13.82 -8.41
N LEU A 224 -8.94 -12.58 -8.46
CA LEU A 224 -10.38 -12.31 -8.44
C LEU A 224 -10.71 -10.96 -9.11
N SER A 225 -11.98 -10.76 -9.47
CA SER A 225 -12.49 -9.46 -9.89
C SER A 225 -12.99 -8.65 -8.69
N TRP A 226 -13.21 -7.34 -8.88
CA TRP A 226 -13.90 -6.52 -7.89
C TRP A 226 -15.31 -7.06 -7.58
N TYR A 227 -15.98 -7.66 -8.57
CA TYR A 227 -17.29 -8.32 -8.38
C TYR A 227 -17.17 -9.50 -7.40
N ASP A 228 -16.21 -10.41 -7.61
CA ASP A 228 -15.99 -11.55 -6.72
C ASP A 228 -15.68 -11.10 -5.30
N PHE A 229 -14.85 -10.05 -5.19
CA PHE A 229 -14.50 -9.46 -3.89
C PHE A 229 -15.74 -8.89 -3.17
N ALA A 230 -16.59 -8.16 -3.89
CA ALA A 230 -17.83 -7.60 -3.34
C ALA A 230 -18.85 -8.70 -2.93
N VAL A 231 -18.96 -9.79 -3.70
CA VAL A 231 -19.80 -10.94 -3.36
C VAL A 231 -19.35 -11.55 -2.03
N GLU A 232 -18.05 -11.78 -1.85
CA GLU A 232 -17.53 -12.35 -0.61
C GLU A 232 -17.67 -11.39 0.59
N ILE A 233 -17.44 -10.09 0.41
CA ILE A 233 -17.68 -9.09 1.46
C ILE A 233 -19.15 -9.11 1.90
N CYS A 234 -20.08 -9.10 0.96
CA CYS A 234 -21.52 -9.17 1.25
C CYS A 234 -21.89 -10.46 2.01
N SER A 235 -21.33 -11.59 1.59
CA SER A 235 -21.55 -12.90 2.23
C SER A 235 -21.03 -12.90 3.67
N LEU A 236 -19.80 -12.44 3.92
CA LEU A 236 -19.21 -12.36 5.24
C LEU A 236 -19.92 -11.35 6.16
N SER A 237 -20.51 -10.31 5.59
CA SER A 237 -21.31 -9.33 6.32
C SER A 237 -22.69 -9.86 6.75
N GLY A 238 -23.16 -10.99 6.19
CA GLY A 238 -24.51 -11.52 6.41
C GLY A 238 -25.62 -10.65 5.77
N HIS A 239 -25.28 -9.74 4.88
CA HIS A 239 -26.22 -8.85 4.22
C HIS A 239 -26.97 -9.55 3.07
N ARG A 240 -28.19 -9.09 2.76
CA ARG A 240 -29.05 -9.69 1.71
C ARG A 240 -29.01 -8.94 0.37
N CYS A 241 -28.05 -8.06 0.16
CA CYS A 241 -27.89 -7.30 -1.06
C CYS A 241 -27.54 -8.21 -2.26
N ALA A 242 -28.24 -8.04 -3.37
CA ALA A 242 -27.94 -8.75 -4.61
C ALA A 242 -26.79 -8.07 -5.37
N ILE A 243 -25.60 -8.64 -5.31
CA ILE A 243 -24.46 -8.12 -6.09
C ILE A 243 -24.61 -8.57 -7.54
N ARG A 244 -24.59 -7.62 -8.48
CA ARG A 244 -24.73 -7.87 -9.93
C ARG A 244 -23.45 -7.46 -10.66
N PRO A 245 -22.91 -8.30 -11.57
CA PRO A 245 -21.75 -7.92 -12.36
C PRO A 245 -22.13 -6.84 -13.38
N CYS A 246 -21.20 -5.92 -13.63
CA CYS A 246 -21.26 -4.97 -14.75
C CYS A 246 -19.88 -4.82 -15.38
N ARG A 247 -19.81 -4.25 -16.59
CA ARG A 247 -18.54 -3.93 -17.24
C ARG A 247 -18.05 -2.55 -16.82
N SER A 248 -16.74 -2.31 -16.91
CA SER A 248 -16.14 -0.99 -16.70
C SER A 248 -16.76 0.09 -17.59
N SER A 249 -17.20 -0.27 -18.82
CA SER A 249 -17.90 0.64 -19.73
C SER A 249 -19.28 1.09 -19.23
N GLU A 250 -19.87 0.34 -18.30
CA GLU A 250 -21.17 0.68 -17.67
C GLU A 250 -20.99 1.48 -16.37
N PHE A 251 -19.77 1.59 -15.89
CA PHE A 251 -19.44 2.27 -14.63
C PHE A 251 -18.51 3.47 -14.91
N PRO A 252 -19.03 4.69 -14.97
CA PRO A 252 -18.23 5.89 -15.25
C PRO A 252 -17.07 6.05 -14.25
N SER A 253 -15.86 6.17 -14.76
CA SER A 253 -14.66 6.48 -13.98
C SER A 253 -13.83 7.54 -14.71
N LYS A 254 -13.28 8.50 -13.96
CA LYS A 254 -12.38 9.53 -14.52
C LYS A 254 -11.05 8.93 -14.97
N VAL A 255 -10.66 7.83 -14.37
CA VAL A 255 -9.38 7.15 -14.61
C VAL A 255 -9.61 5.80 -15.26
N ARG A 256 -8.87 5.50 -16.31
CA ARG A 256 -8.80 4.14 -16.86
C ARG A 256 -8.07 3.23 -15.87
N ARG A 257 -8.83 2.38 -15.20
CA ARG A 257 -8.28 1.39 -14.25
C ARG A 257 -7.70 0.19 -15.00
N PRO A 258 -6.66 -0.47 -14.46
CA PRO A 258 -6.11 -1.69 -15.04
C PRO A 258 -7.18 -2.78 -15.17
N HIS A 259 -7.24 -3.45 -16.35
CA HIS A 259 -8.07 -4.66 -16.50
C HIS A 259 -7.45 -5.86 -15.80
N TYR A 260 -6.12 -5.91 -15.76
CA TYR A 260 -5.36 -6.97 -15.13
C TYR A 260 -4.21 -6.40 -14.30
N SER A 261 -4.20 -6.67 -13.00
CA SER A 261 -3.20 -6.17 -12.05
C SER A 261 -2.69 -7.26 -11.08
N VAL A 262 -2.73 -8.51 -11.51
CA VAL A 262 -2.17 -9.62 -10.71
C VAL A 262 -0.65 -9.52 -10.73
N LEU A 263 -0.05 -9.40 -9.54
CA LEU A 263 1.39 -9.30 -9.36
C LEU A 263 2.00 -10.69 -9.10
N ASP A 264 3.15 -11.00 -9.73
CA ASP A 264 3.96 -12.18 -9.39
C ASP A 264 4.72 -11.92 -8.09
N LYS A 265 4.55 -12.79 -7.11
CA LYS A 265 5.12 -12.69 -5.76
C LYS A 265 6.28 -13.65 -5.52
N THR A 266 6.71 -14.37 -6.56
CA THR A 266 7.74 -15.41 -6.45
C THR A 266 9.06 -14.86 -5.90
N LEU A 267 9.45 -13.64 -6.29
CA LEU A 267 10.71 -13.04 -5.87
C LEU A 267 10.72 -12.74 -4.37
N ILE A 268 9.67 -12.09 -3.85
CA ILE A 268 9.60 -11.76 -2.41
C ILE A 268 9.55 -13.02 -1.54
N GLN A 269 8.79 -14.04 -1.96
CA GLN A 269 8.70 -15.33 -1.25
C GLN A 269 10.07 -16.02 -1.16
N LYS A 270 10.81 -16.09 -2.27
CA LYS A 270 12.14 -16.69 -2.31
C LYS A 270 13.17 -15.91 -1.51
N THR A 271 13.17 -14.58 -1.62
CA THR A 271 14.19 -13.73 -0.98
C THR A 271 14.04 -13.72 0.53
N PHE A 272 12.80 -13.55 1.02
CA PHE A 272 12.56 -13.38 2.44
C PHE A 272 12.04 -14.63 3.14
N GLY A 273 11.69 -15.69 2.40
CA GLY A 273 11.20 -16.95 2.98
C GLY A 273 9.79 -16.82 3.55
N ILE A 274 8.97 -15.93 3.00
CA ILE A 274 7.62 -15.67 3.50
C ILE A 274 6.60 -16.63 2.88
N LYS A 275 5.55 -16.92 3.66
CA LYS A 275 4.32 -17.57 3.19
C LYS A 275 3.22 -16.52 3.14
N ILE A 276 2.62 -16.35 1.98
CA ILE A 276 1.57 -15.36 1.77
C ILE A 276 0.20 -15.99 2.03
N PRO A 277 -0.68 -15.36 2.83
CA PRO A 277 -2.04 -15.84 3.07
C PRO A 277 -2.91 -15.80 1.81
N TYR A 278 -3.94 -16.65 1.76
CA TYR A 278 -4.96 -16.58 0.73
C TYR A 278 -5.94 -15.43 1.02
N TRP A 279 -6.26 -14.64 0.02
CA TRP A 279 -7.04 -13.39 0.15
C TRP A 279 -8.35 -13.54 0.94
N ARG A 280 -9.01 -14.69 0.82
CA ARG A 280 -10.31 -14.93 1.49
C ARG A 280 -10.14 -15.09 3.01
N ASP A 281 -9.06 -15.74 3.43
CA ASP A 281 -8.74 -15.89 4.86
C ASP A 281 -8.38 -14.52 5.46
N SER A 282 -7.59 -13.72 4.75
CA SER A 282 -7.24 -12.35 5.10
C SER A 282 -8.47 -11.43 5.16
N LEU A 283 -9.38 -11.56 4.18
CA LEU A 283 -10.65 -10.81 4.19
C LEU A 283 -11.48 -11.16 5.42
N LYS A 284 -11.63 -12.46 5.73
CA LYS A 284 -12.37 -12.91 6.92
C LYS A 284 -11.78 -12.31 8.19
N ALA A 285 -10.45 -12.37 8.36
CA ALA A 285 -9.76 -11.78 9.50
C ALA A 285 -9.96 -10.26 9.61
N CYS A 286 -10.01 -9.55 8.47
CA CYS A 286 -10.32 -8.12 8.44
C CYS A 286 -11.78 -7.85 8.85
N MET A 287 -12.73 -8.60 8.31
CA MET A 287 -14.17 -8.43 8.59
C MET A 287 -14.52 -8.66 10.06
N GLU A 288 -13.83 -9.59 10.76
CA GLU A 288 -13.98 -9.82 12.19
C GLU A 288 -13.53 -8.62 13.06
N ARG A 289 -12.85 -7.64 12.48
CA ARG A 289 -12.34 -6.43 13.14
C ARG A 289 -13.07 -5.14 12.71
N LEU A 290 -14.09 -5.23 11.85
CA LEU A 290 -14.95 -4.11 11.45
C LEU A 290 -16.09 -3.92 12.46
#